data_3bceed35aef6aada3c3f133d336e3fac
#
_entry.id   3bceed35aef6aada3c3f133d336e3fac
#
_cell.length_a   1.000
_cell.length_b   1.000
_cell.length_c   1.000
_cell.angle_alpha   90.00
_cell.angle_beta   90.00
_cell.angle_gamma   90.00
#
_symmetry.space_group_name_H-M   'P 1'
#
loop_
_entity.id
_entity.type
_entity.pdbx_description
1 polymer ?
#
loop_
_entity_poly.entity_id
_entity_poly.type
_entity_poly.pdbx_seq_one_letter_code
_entity_poly.pdbx_strand_id
1 'polypeptide(L)'
;MYEIIFVLIGTLLLLSLGFTAGTIAEKRHFKNLDEREAINRATLQTQSKLYLQPKQGGKTPMLIHSETVVASDYFKNFLSGFRKFFGGEMKSYHSLMERGRRETVAKLIEQAKALGYNAVCNVRIEPADISGAVTNPKNKSVMICVIATATAYETDVVTAAPSAIPAAPVKPPQA
;
A
#
# COMPACT_ATOMS: atom_id res chain seq x y z
N MET A 1 36.08 31.15 -5.71
CA MET A 1 35.04 31.32 -4.68
C MET A 1 33.65 31.22 -5.28
N TYR A 2 33.35 31.97 -6.36
CA TYR A 2 32.02 31.92 -7.04
C TYR A 2 31.69 30.54 -7.65
N GLU A 3 32.66 29.84 -8.20
CA GLU A 3 32.51 28.47 -8.74
C GLU A 3 31.96 27.49 -7.69
N ILE A 4 32.52 27.54 -6.49
CA ILE A 4 32.12 26.63 -5.37
C ILE A 4 30.66 26.96 -4.95
N ILE A 5 30.33 28.23 -4.87
CA ILE A 5 28.96 28.68 -4.50
C ILE A 5 27.96 28.24 -5.57
N PHE A 6 28.30 28.34 -6.85
CA PHE A 6 27.41 27.92 -7.95
C PHE A 6 27.16 26.41 -7.94
N VAL A 7 28.21 25.61 -7.72
CA VAL A 7 28.09 24.14 -7.58
C VAL A 7 27.23 23.78 -6.37
N LEU A 8 27.41 24.49 -5.26
CA LEU A 8 26.66 24.23 -4.02
C LEU A 8 25.17 24.57 -4.17
N ILE A 9 24.84 25.68 -4.83
CA ILE A 9 23.47 26.05 -5.14
C ILE A 9 22.84 25.04 -6.11
N GLY A 10 23.56 24.62 -7.16
CA GLY A 10 23.08 23.64 -8.13
C GLY A 10 22.77 22.28 -7.49
N THR A 11 23.65 21.80 -6.62
CA THR A 11 23.43 20.55 -5.88
C THR A 11 22.26 20.65 -4.90
N LEU A 12 22.11 21.77 -4.20
CA LEU A 12 20.98 22.00 -3.31
C LEU A 12 19.64 22.03 -4.06
N LEU A 13 19.62 22.64 -5.23
CA LEU A 13 18.44 22.74 -6.10
C LEU A 13 18.04 21.35 -6.63
N LEU A 14 19.00 20.55 -7.09
CA LEU A 14 18.76 19.16 -7.52
C LEU A 14 18.24 18.27 -6.38
N LEU A 15 18.81 18.41 -5.19
CA LEU A 15 18.36 17.70 -4.01
C LEU A 15 16.92 18.07 -3.61
N SER A 16 16.59 19.38 -3.66
CA SER A 16 15.24 19.84 -3.34
C SER A 16 14.22 19.34 -4.36
N LEU A 17 14.57 19.33 -5.65
CA LEU A 17 13.71 18.83 -6.73
C LEU A 17 13.44 17.32 -6.58
N GLY A 18 14.48 16.54 -6.28
CA GLY A 18 14.33 15.09 -6.04
C GLY A 18 13.45 14.77 -4.84
N PHE A 19 13.59 15.53 -3.75
CA PHE A 19 12.78 15.37 -2.55
C PHE A 19 11.30 15.71 -2.79
N THR A 20 11.03 16.82 -3.49
CA THR A 20 9.65 17.24 -3.80
C THR A 20 8.97 16.29 -4.77
N ALA A 21 9.66 15.82 -5.83
CA ALA A 21 9.10 14.87 -6.78
C ALA A 21 8.71 13.54 -6.12
N GLY A 22 9.57 13.01 -5.22
CA GLY A 22 9.30 11.78 -4.48
C GLY A 22 8.07 11.90 -3.57
N THR A 23 7.95 13.00 -2.83
CA THR A 23 6.80 13.23 -1.94
C THR A 23 5.49 13.44 -2.70
N ILE A 24 5.52 14.09 -3.87
CA ILE A 24 4.35 14.27 -4.71
C ILE A 24 3.88 12.94 -5.29
N ALA A 25 4.79 12.10 -5.78
CA ALA A 25 4.47 10.78 -6.32
C ALA A 25 3.82 9.88 -5.24
N GLU A 26 4.37 9.89 -4.03
CA GLU A 26 3.82 9.13 -2.89
C GLU A 26 2.41 9.61 -2.52
N LYS A 27 2.21 10.92 -2.39
CA LYS A 27 0.88 11.50 -2.09
C LYS A 27 -0.15 11.17 -3.16
N ARG A 28 0.22 11.22 -4.43
CA ARG A 28 -0.67 10.83 -5.54
C ARG A 28 -1.06 9.37 -5.46
N HIS A 29 -0.11 8.50 -5.13
CA HIS A 29 -0.38 7.07 -4.99
C HIS A 29 -1.35 6.80 -3.84
N PHE A 30 -1.14 7.39 -2.66
CA PHE A 30 -2.05 7.24 -1.53
C PHE A 30 -3.44 7.78 -1.84
N LYS A 31 -3.55 8.92 -2.52
CA LYS A 31 -4.84 9.48 -2.96
C LYS A 31 -5.58 8.50 -3.89
N ASN A 32 -4.89 7.92 -4.86
CA ASN A 32 -5.48 6.91 -5.75
C ASN A 32 -5.96 5.68 -4.98
N LEU A 33 -5.19 5.22 -3.98
CA LEU A 33 -5.61 4.13 -3.10
C LEU A 33 -6.86 4.49 -2.30
N ASP A 34 -6.95 5.70 -1.75
CA ASP A 34 -8.11 6.16 -0.99
C ASP A 34 -9.37 6.18 -1.87
N GLU A 35 -9.25 6.63 -3.13
CA GLU A 35 -10.35 6.63 -4.10
C GLU A 35 -10.80 5.19 -4.43
N ARG A 36 -9.87 4.26 -4.68
CA ARG A 36 -10.17 2.85 -4.94
C ARG A 36 -10.80 2.16 -3.73
N GLU A 37 -10.30 2.42 -2.53
CA GLU A 37 -10.89 1.91 -1.29
C GLU A 37 -12.29 2.45 -1.06
N ALA A 38 -12.55 3.72 -1.37
CA ALA A 38 -13.89 4.30 -1.30
C ALA A 38 -14.89 3.57 -2.23
N ILE A 39 -14.49 3.26 -3.45
CA ILE A 39 -15.29 2.47 -4.40
C ILE A 39 -15.49 1.04 -3.90
N ASN A 40 -14.50 0.49 -3.21
CA ASN A 40 -14.49 -0.89 -2.74
C ASN A 40 -15.24 -1.10 -1.41
N ARG A 41 -15.61 -0.02 -0.71
CA ARG A 41 -16.35 -0.08 0.57
C ARG A 41 -17.69 -0.82 0.51
N ALA A 42 -18.32 -0.88 -0.66
CA ALA A 42 -19.56 -1.61 -0.86
C ALA A 42 -19.38 -3.14 -0.83
N THR A 43 -18.14 -3.64 -0.93
CA THR A 43 -17.85 -5.07 -0.86
C THR A 43 -17.65 -5.48 0.59
N LEU A 44 -18.42 -6.47 1.06
CA LEU A 44 -18.25 -7.00 2.40
C LEU A 44 -16.90 -7.70 2.52
N GLN A 45 -16.06 -7.22 3.43
CA GLN A 45 -14.73 -7.78 3.68
C GLN A 45 -14.63 -8.27 5.12
N THR A 46 -14.21 -9.52 5.33
CA THR A 46 -14.01 -10.08 6.67
C THR A 46 -12.78 -10.98 6.71
N GLN A 47 -12.12 -11.00 7.86
CA GLN A 47 -11.04 -11.95 8.17
C GLN A 47 -11.58 -13.27 8.74
N SER A 48 -12.88 -13.34 9.04
CA SER A 48 -13.52 -14.57 9.50
C SER A 48 -13.42 -15.66 8.45
N LYS A 49 -13.26 -16.90 8.88
CA LYS A 49 -13.34 -18.08 8.01
C LYS A 49 -14.78 -18.46 7.63
N LEU A 50 -15.77 -17.83 8.29
CA LEU A 50 -17.18 -18.13 8.08
C LEU A 50 -17.75 -17.15 7.02
N TYR A 51 -18.63 -17.67 6.19
CA TYR A 51 -19.43 -16.88 5.28
C TYR A 51 -20.50 -16.12 6.07
N LEU A 52 -20.58 -14.81 5.88
CA LEU A 52 -21.63 -14.00 6.46
C LEU A 52 -22.84 -13.97 5.49
N GLN A 53 -23.95 -14.60 5.93
CA GLN A 53 -25.21 -14.69 5.17
C GLN A 53 -24.97 -15.01 3.68
N PRO A 54 -24.45 -16.20 3.36
CA PRO A 54 -24.22 -16.60 1.99
C PRO A 54 -25.57 -16.68 1.26
N LYS A 55 -25.59 -16.17 0.03
CA LYS A 55 -26.77 -16.21 -0.84
C LYS A 55 -27.11 -17.66 -1.18
N GLN A 56 -28.35 -18.07 -0.93
CA GLN A 56 -28.82 -19.39 -1.33
C GLN A 56 -28.94 -19.46 -2.86
N GLY A 57 -28.34 -20.48 -3.46
CA GLY A 57 -28.30 -20.61 -4.91
C GLY A 57 -27.36 -19.63 -5.63
N GLY A 58 -26.49 -18.94 -4.87
CA GLY A 58 -25.44 -18.09 -5.41
C GLY A 58 -24.31 -18.89 -6.08
N LYS A 59 -23.36 -18.18 -6.67
CA LYS A 59 -22.16 -18.77 -7.28
C LYS A 59 -21.35 -19.55 -6.27
N THR A 60 -20.71 -20.63 -6.71
CA THR A 60 -19.78 -21.41 -5.90
C THR A 60 -18.64 -20.50 -5.40
N PRO A 61 -18.35 -20.49 -4.08
CA PRO A 61 -17.24 -19.73 -3.54
C PRO A 61 -15.92 -20.10 -4.21
N MET A 62 -15.07 -19.11 -4.44
CA MET A 62 -13.82 -19.27 -5.16
C MET A 62 -12.65 -18.67 -4.37
N LEU A 63 -11.53 -19.40 -4.32
CA LEU A 63 -10.28 -18.85 -3.80
C LEU A 63 -9.72 -17.85 -4.80
N ILE A 64 -9.42 -16.66 -4.30
CA ILE A 64 -8.77 -15.59 -5.07
C ILE A 64 -7.47 -15.17 -4.39
N HIS A 65 -6.54 -14.66 -5.15
CA HIS A 65 -5.28 -14.13 -4.63
C HIS A 65 -4.85 -12.91 -5.43
N SER A 66 -4.07 -12.08 -4.78
CA SER A 66 -3.41 -10.93 -5.41
C SER A 66 -2.04 -10.73 -4.83
N GLU A 67 -1.16 -10.11 -5.60
CA GLU A 67 0.20 -9.81 -5.18
C GLU A 67 0.59 -8.40 -5.58
N THR A 68 1.48 -7.81 -4.81
CA THR A 68 2.06 -6.50 -5.11
C THR A 68 3.48 -6.45 -4.60
N VAL A 69 4.38 -6.03 -5.49
CA VAL A 69 5.77 -5.74 -5.13
C VAL A 69 5.92 -4.23 -5.04
N VAL A 70 6.42 -3.76 -3.90
CA VAL A 70 6.69 -2.34 -3.66
C VAL A 70 8.17 -2.19 -3.35
N ALA A 71 8.85 -1.34 -4.11
CA ALA A 71 10.24 -0.99 -3.88
C ALA A 71 10.35 0.41 -3.27
N SER A 72 11.33 0.61 -2.40
CA SER A 72 11.66 1.95 -1.94
C SER A 72 12.56 2.65 -2.93
N ASP A 73 12.33 3.95 -3.13
CA ASP A 73 13.19 4.76 -3.99
C ASP A 73 14.61 4.86 -3.43
N TYR A 74 15.61 4.74 -4.30
CA TYR A 74 17.04 4.82 -3.94
C TYR A 74 17.38 6.10 -3.16
N PHE A 75 16.73 7.19 -3.45
CA PHE A 75 16.95 8.47 -2.79
C PHE A 75 16.50 8.46 -1.33
N LYS A 76 15.38 7.82 -1.02
CA LYS A 76 14.91 7.65 0.37
C LYS A 76 15.88 6.76 1.16
N ASN A 77 16.48 5.76 0.52
CA ASN A 77 17.49 4.90 1.13
C ASN A 77 18.80 5.64 1.42
N PHE A 78 19.21 6.55 0.54
CA PHE A 78 20.36 7.41 0.77
C PHE A 78 20.15 8.33 1.99
N LEU A 79 18.98 8.95 2.08
CA LEU A 79 18.61 9.79 3.23
C LEU A 79 18.47 8.98 4.53
N SER A 80 18.01 7.74 4.46
CA SER A 80 17.91 6.85 5.62
C SER A 80 19.28 6.45 6.18
N GLY A 81 20.31 6.41 5.34
CA GLY A 81 21.69 6.23 5.74
C GLY A 81 22.20 7.35 6.67
N PHE A 82 21.87 8.59 6.37
CA PHE A 82 22.14 9.74 7.23
C PHE A 82 21.38 9.67 8.56
N ARG A 83 20.15 9.17 8.54
CA ARG A 83 19.30 9.05 9.73
C ARG A 83 19.73 7.94 10.69
N LYS A 84 20.44 6.91 10.19
CA LYS A 84 21.06 5.88 11.05
C LYS A 84 22.10 6.46 12.02
N PHE A 85 22.74 7.56 11.66
CA PHE A 85 23.69 8.27 12.51
C PHE A 85 23.01 8.99 13.69
N PHE A 86 21.75 9.40 13.54
CA PHE A 86 21.01 10.16 14.56
C PHE A 86 19.96 9.34 15.31
N GLY A 87 19.80 8.04 15.01
CA GLY A 87 18.79 7.17 15.62
C GLY A 87 17.37 7.56 15.21
N GLY A 88 16.50 6.60 14.98
CA GLY A 88 15.10 6.82 14.66
C GLY A 88 14.43 5.60 14.05
N GLU A 89 13.15 5.42 14.33
CA GLU A 89 12.31 4.38 13.78
C GLU A 89 12.26 4.46 12.24
N MET A 90 12.29 3.33 11.56
CA MET A 90 12.30 3.29 10.09
C MET A 90 10.90 3.59 9.53
N LYS A 91 10.42 4.82 9.68
CA LYS A 91 9.11 5.29 9.19
C LYS A 91 8.89 4.97 7.69
N SER A 92 9.98 4.97 6.91
CA SER A 92 9.94 4.62 5.47
C SER A 92 9.56 3.16 5.22
N TYR A 93 9.95 2.23 6.10
CA TYR A 93 9.61 0.82 5.98
C TYR A 93 8.13 0.59 6.29
N HIS A 94 7.60 1.23 7.33
CA HIS A 94 6.18 1.17 7.66
C HIS A 94 5.29 1.72 6.53
N SER A 95 5.67 2.87 5.96
CA SER A 95 4.94 3.45 4.82
C SER A 95 4.93 2.50 3.61
N LEU A 96 6.07 1.82 3.34
CA LEU A 96 6.19 0.86 2.26
C LEU A 96 5.30 -0.36 2.47
N MET A 97 5.31 -0.93 3.68
CA MET A 97 4.46 -2.05 4.08
C MET A 97 2.99 -1.71 3.98
N GLU A 98 2.59 -0.57 4.54
CA GLU A 98 1.20 -0.12 4.51
C GLU A 98 0.71 0.09 3.07
N ARG A 99 1.53 0.71 2.23
CA ARG A 99 1.23 0.87 0.81
C ARG A 99 1.07 -0.48 0.10
N GLY A 100 1.99 -1.41 0.32
CA GLY A 100 1.92 -2.76 -0.26
C GLY A 100 0.66 -3.50 0.16
N ARG A 101 0.35 -3.47 1.47
CA ARG A 101 -0.84 -4.09 2.03
C ARG A 101 -2.14 -3.53 1.43
N ARG A 102 -2.30 -2.21 1.42
CA ARG A 102 -3.49 -1.54 0.90
C ARG A 102 -3.69 -1.82 -0.59
N GLU A 103 -2.62 -1.72 -1.39
CA GLU A 103 -2.66 -1.99 -2.83
C GLU A 103 -3.08 -3.44 -3.11
N THR A 104 -2.51 -4.40 -2.37
CA THR A 104 -2.81 -5.82 -2.57
C THR A 104 -4.27 -6.13 -2.20
N VAL A 105 -4.78 -5.58 -1.10
CA VAL A 105 -6.19 -5.75 -0.71
C VAL A 105 -7.13 -5.10 -1.73
N ALA A 106 -6.82 -3.91 -2.22
CA ALA A 106 -7.63 -3.25 -3.23
C ALA A 106 -7.74 -4.10 -4.52
N LYS A 107 -6.61 -4.63 -5.02
CA LYS A 107 -6.59 -5.55 -6.16
C LYS A 107 -7.40 -6.82 -5.92
N LEU A 108 -7.29 -7.40 -4.72
CA LEU A 108 -8.04 -8.60 -4.34
C LEU A 108 -9.55 -8.37 -4.43
N ILE A 109 -10.03 -7.24 -3.90
CA ILE A 109 -11.46 -6.88 -3.93
C ILE A 109 -11.91 -6.58 -5.36
N GLU A 110 -11.11 -5.89 -6.15
CA GLU A 110 -11.39 -5.61 -7.55
C GLU A 110 -11.49 -6.90 -8.37
N GLN A 111 -10.63 -7.89 -8.09
CA GLN A 111 -10.71 -9.22 -8.71
C GLN A 111 -12.01 -9.94 -8.32
N ALA A 112 -12.41 -9.90 -7.05
CA ALA A 112 -13.69 -10.47 -6.62
C ALA A 112 -14.87 -9.84 -7.37
N LYS A 113 -14.89 -8.52 -7.49
CA LYS A 113 -15.92 -7.78 -8.24
C LYS A 113 -15.93 -8.15 -9.73
N ALA A 114 -14.77 -8.24 -10.36
CA ALA A 114 -14.65 -8.60 -11.76
C ALA A 114 -15.22 -10.01 -12.04
N LEU A 115 -15.10 -10.92 -11.06
CA LEU A 115 -15.70 -12.27 -11.11
C LEU A 115 -17.18 -12.29 -10.72
N GLY A 116 -17.75 -11.13 -10.35
CA GLY A 116 -19.17 -10.96 -10.02
C GLY A 116 -19.52 -11.37 -8.58
N TYR A 117 -18.55 -11.38 -7.67
CA TYR A 117 -18.76 -11.58 -6.24
C TYR A 117 -18.90 -10.23 -5.53
N ASN A 118 -19.68 -10.20 -4.45
CA ASN A 118 -19.92 -9.00 -3.65
C ASN A 118 -19.38 -9.10 -2.22
N ALA A 119 -18.75 -10.23 -1.87
CA ALA A 119 -18.18 -10.46 -0.56
C ALA A 119 -16.89 -11.25 -0.63
N VAL A 120 -15.98 -11.00 0.32
CA VAL A 120 -14.76 -11.77 0.53
C VAL A 120 -14.61 -12.12 2.01
N CYS A 121 -14.23 -13.36 2.30
CA CYS A 121 -13.95 -13.83 3.65
C CYS A 121 -12.58 -14.51 3.74
N ASN A 122 -12.13 -14.78 4.96
CA ASN A 122 -10.84 -15.41 5.24
C ASN A 122 -9.67 -14.66 4.57
N VAL A 123 -9.71 -13.32 4.62
CA VAL A 123 -8.63 -12.50 4.05
C VAL A 123 -7.36 -12.71 4.85
N ARG A 124 -6.32 -13.18 4.21
CA ARG A 124 -4.97 -13.35 4.76
C ARG A 124 -3.99 -12.50 3.98
N ILE A 125 -3.09 -11.86 4.68
CA ILE A 125 -2.09 -10.98 4.10
C ILE A 125 -0.73 -11.42 4.62
N GLU A 126 0.16 -11.77 3.70
CA GLU A 126 1.49 -12.28 4.00
C GLU A 126 2.54 -11.37 3.33
N PRO A 127 3.20 -10.52 4.11
CA PRO A 127 4.31 -9.73 3.61
C PRO A 127 5.60 -10.55 3.62
N ALA A 128 6.43 -10.37 2.59
CA ALA A 128 7.75 -10.97 2.48
C ALA A 128 8.78 -9.91 2.05
N ASP A 129 9.93 -9.90 2.72
CA ASP A 129 11.06 -9.08 2.28
C ASP A 129 11.85 -9.85 1.21
N ILE A 130 11.86 -9.31 0.00
CA ILE A 130 12.58 -9.88 -1.15
C ILE A 130 13.83 -9.09 -1.52
N SER A 131 14.24 -8.14 -0.71
CA SER A 131 15.40 -7.26 -0.98
C SER A 131 16.67 -8.02 -1.28
N GLY A 132 16.93 -9.10 -0.54
CA GLY A 132 18.13 -9.91 -0.70
C GLY A 132 18.16 -10.78 -1.95
N ALA A 133 17.00 -11.12 -2.52
CA ALA A 133 16.90 -12.02 -3.67
C ALA A 133 17.12 -11.31 -5.02
N VAL A 134 16.83 -10.02 -5.09
CA VAL A 134 16.76 -9.27 -6.35
C VAL A 134 17.86 -8.21 -6.48
N THR A 135 18.48 -7.80 -5.38
CA THR A 135 19.40 -6.67 -5.38
C THR A 135 20.86 -7.08 -5.44
N ASN A 136 21.61 -6.41 -6.33
CA ASN A 136 23.05 -6.43 -6.35
C ASN A 136 23.58 -5.93 -4.98
N PRO A 137 24.60 -6.57 -4.35
CA PRO A 137 25.16 -6.17 -3.04
C PRO A 137 25.54 -4.69 -2.93
N LYS A 138 25.74 -4.01 -4.06
CA LYS A 138 26.06 -2.57 -4.13
C LYS A 138 24.83 -1.67 -4.07
N ASN A 139 23.63 -2.17 -4.37
CA ASN A 139 22.38 -1.41 -4.40
C ASN A 139 21.37 -1.99 -3.40
N LYS A 140 21.38 -1.47 -2.19
CA LYS A 140 20.48 -1.87 -1.09
C LYS A 140 19.11 -1.18 -1.24
N SER A 141 18.34 -1.50 -2.28
CA SER A 141 16.93 -1.11 -2.30
C SER A 141 16.12 -2.10 -1.47
N VAL A 142 15.27 -1.58 -0.59
CA VAL A 142 14.32 -2.41 0.14
C VAL A 142 13.14 -2.71 -0.78
N MET A 143 12.85 -3.99 -0.97
CA MET A 143 11.73 -4.48 -1.77
C MET A 143 10.86 -5.40 -0.91
N ILE A 144 9.57 -5.13 -0.89
CA ILE A 144 8.59 -5.91 -0.15
C ILE A 144 7.59 -6.48 -1.15
N CYS A 145 7.39 -7.79 -1.08
CA CYS A 145 6.27 -8.45 -1.73
C CYS A 145 5.16 -8.64 -0.70
N VAL A 146 3.93 -8.31 -1.06
CA VAL A 146 2.76 -8.59 -0.23
C VAL A 146 1.83 -9.47 -1.04
N ILE A 147 1.48 -10.63 -0.49
CA ILE A 147 0.50 -11.55 -1.07
C ILE A 147 -0.75 -11.49 -0.20
N ALA A 148 -1.91 -11.38 -0.83
CA ALA A 148 -3.20 -11.51 -0.17
C ALA A 148 -3.99 -12.66 -0.80
N THR A 149 -4.63 -13.46 0.05
CA THR A 149 -5.53 -14.53 -0.35
C THR A 149 -6.87 -14.35 0.36
N ALA A 150 -7.96 -14.71 -0.32
CA ALA A 150 -9.29 -14.71 0.27
C ALA A 150 -10.21 -15.67 -0.47
N THR A 151 -11.36 -15.97 0.12
CA THR A 151 -12.45 -16.68 -0.54
C THR A 151 -13.53 -15.67 -0.93
N ALA A 152 -13.77 -15.53 -2.24
CA ALA A 152 -14.85 -14.71 -2.78
C ALA A 152 -16.15 -15.51 -2.79
N TYR A 153 -17.28 -14.88 -2.44
CA TYR A 153 -18.60 -15.48 -2.41
C TYR A 153 -19.69 -14.44 -2.65
N GLU A 154 -20.91 -14.90 -2.89
CA GLU A 154 -22.10 -14.03 -2.92
C GLU A 154 -22.79 -14.01 -1.56
N THR A 155 -23.18 -12.81 -1.11
CA THR A 155 -23.97 -12.59 0.11
C THR A 155 -25.22 -11.81 -0.21
N ASP A 156 -26.29 -12.04 0.57
CA ASP A 156 -27.50 -11.24 0.56
C ASP A 156 -27.40 -9.98 1.45
N VAL A 157 -26.28 -9.84 2.18
CA VAL A 157 -26.01 -8.62 2.95
C VAL A 157 -25.78 -7.46 1.97
N VAL A 158 -26.75 -6.59 1.87
CA VAL A 158 -26.57 -5.28 1.25
C VAL A 158 -25.72 -4.46 2.22
N THR A 159 -24.42 -4.38 1.95
CA THR A 159 -23.59 -3.39 2.64
C THR A 159 -24.11 -2.02 2.22
N ALA A 160 -24.93 -1.40 3.09
CA ALA A 160 -25.35 -0.03 2.87
C ALA A 160 -24.09 0.80 2.59
N ALA A 161 -24.09 1.51 1.45
CA ALA A 161 -23.02 2.47 1.19
C ALA A 161 -22.87 3.32 2.45
N PRO A 162 -21.69 3.38 3.07
CA PRO A 162 -21.52 4.11 4.30
C PRO A 162 -21.99 5.54 4.04
N SER A 163 -23.08 5.94 4.70
CA SER A 163 -23.40 7.35 4.86
C SER A 163 -22.10 8.00 5.32
N ALA A 164 -21.64 9.02 4.61
CA ALA A 164 -20.35 9.65 4.78
C ALA A 164 -20.02 9.85 6.26
N ILE A 165 -19.31 8.90 6.84
CA ILE A 165 -18.62 9.13 8.10
C ILE A 165 -17.47 10.05 7.70
N PRO A 166 -17.45 11.30 8.16
CA PRO A 166 -16.32 12.17 7.87
C PRO A 166 -15.05 11.44 8.30
N ALA A 167 -14.12 11.30 7.38
CA ALA A 167 -12.83 10.69 7.67
C ALA A 167 -12.26 11.41 8.89
N ALA A 168 -12.13 10.68 10.01
CA ALA A 168 -11.46 11.22 11.18
C ALA A 168 -10.08 11.69 10.71
N PRO A 169 -9.68 12.93 11.02
CA PRO A 169 -8.39 13.45 10.59
C PRO A 169 -7.31 12.52 11.14
N VAL A 170 -6.60 11.86 10.24
CA VAL A 170 -5.40 11.08 10.59
C VAL A 170 -4.44 12.08 11.21
N LYS A 171 -4.32 12.01 12.54
CA LYS A 171 -3.39 12.85 13.29
C LYS A 171 -1.99 12.53 12.77
N PRO A 172 -1.24 13.51 12.25
CA PRO A 172 0.13 13.25 11.81
C PRO A 172 0.91 12.74 13.01
N PRO A 173 1.84 11.79 12.84
CA PRO A 173 2.69 11.32 13.93
C PRO A 173 3.42 12.52 14.52
N GLN A 174 3.23 12.71 15.81
CA GLN A 174 3.92 13.76 16.55
C GLN A 174 5.43 13.49 16.49
N ALA A 175 6.19 14.55 16.25
CA ALA A 175 7.64 14.56 16.09
C ALA A 175 8.37 14.16 17.37
#